data_1f0503878a38e67b0cff29718767d7fa
#
_entry.id   1f0503878a38e67b0cff29718767d7fa
#
_cell.length_a   1.000
_cell.length_b   1.000
_cell.length_c   1.000
_cell.angle_alpha   90.00
_cell.angle_beta   90.00
_cell.angle_gamma   90.00
#
_symmetry.space_group_name_H-M   'P 1'
#
loop_
_entity.id
_entity.type
_entity.pdbx_description
1 polymer ?
#
loop_
_entity_poly.entity_id
_entity_poly.type
_entity_poly.pdbx_seq_one_letter_code
_entity_poly.pdbx_strand_id
1 'polypeptide(L)'
;MDEFVRMRAMTCMFPGCDHPATASDIDHTVPWPAGPTHPGNLNPKCRKHHLLKTFYGGPDGWQDRQQPDGTIVWTAPTGHTYISVPESRILFPRTITDTPLPNPPPETVDLDATTAPGRSIMM
;
A
#
# COMPACT_ATOMS: atom_id res chain seq x y z
N MET A 1 0.71 -0.47 16.28
CA MET A 1 0.94 -0.49 14.83
C MET A 1 -0.24 0.04 14.05
N ASP A 2 -1.43 -0.43 14.36
CA ASP A 2 -2.64 0.03 13.65
C ASP A 2 -2.86 1.52 13.79
N GLU A 3 -2.63 2.06 14.98
CA GLU A 3 -2.81 3.49 15.22
C GLU A 3 -1.90 4.32 14.34
N PHE A 4 -0.64 3.91 14.21
CA PHE A 4 0.31 4.63 13.35
C PHE A 4 -0.16 4.61 11.90
N VAL A 5 -0.58 3.44 11.42
CA VAL A 5 -1.03 3.29 10.04
C VAL A 5 -2.25 4.16 9.77
N ARG A 6 -3.21 4.18 10.70
CA ARG A 6 -4.41 5.00 10.57
C ARG A 6 -4.08 6.49 10.60
N MET A 7 -3.19 6.89 11.52
CA MET A 7 -2.81 8.30 11.64
C MET A 7 -2.05 8.79 10.42
N ARG A 8 -1.20 7.94 9.86
CA ARG A 8 -0.44 8.32 8.67
C ARG A 8 -1.37 8.55 7.48
N ALA A 9 -2.29 7.65 7.26
CA ALA A 9 -3.18 7.71 6.10
C ALA A 9 -4.33 8.70 6.28
N MET A 10 -4.91 8.73 7.46
CA MET A 10 -6.06 9.56 7.86
C MET A 10 -7.37 9.18 7.18
N THR A 11 -7.34 8.71 5.95
CA THR A 11 -8.52 8.25 5.22
C THR A 11 -8.20 6.94 4.51
N CYS A 12 -9.25 6.30 3.99
CA CYS A 12 -9.11 5.13 3.14
C CYS A 12 -8.13 5.44 2.01
N MET A 13 -7.25 4.49 1.71
CA MET A 13 -6.18 4.71 0.73
C MET A 13 -6.58 4.35 -0.71
N PHE A 14 -7.88 4.25 -0.99
CA PHE A 14 -8.34 4.17 -2.36
C PHE A 14 -8.43 5.59 -2.92
N PRO A 15 -8.01 5.82 -4.18
CA PRO A 15 -7.99 7.18 -4.74
C PRO A 15 -9.34 7.87 -4.64
N GLY A 16 -9.33 9.08 -4.09
CA GLY A 16 -10.54 9.89 -3.98
C GLY A 16 -11.50 9.52 -2.86
N CYS A 17 -11.19 8.50 -2.07
CA CYS A 17 -12.05 8.10 -0.96
C CYS A 17 -11.70 8.89 0.30
N ASP A 18 -12.72 9.46 0.95
CA ASP A 18 -12.52 10.25 2.16
C ASP A 18 -13.05 9.56 3.41
N HIS A 19 -13.34 8.26 3.34
CA HIS A 19 -13.82 7.52 4.50
C HIS A 19 -12.73 7.51 5.59
N PRO A 20 -13.08 7.85 6.85
CA PRO A 20 -12.07 7.95 7.89
C PRO A 20 -11.31 6.65 8.13
N ALA A 21 -9.99 6.76 8.29
CA ALA A 21 -9.16 5.59 8.57
C ALA A 21 -9.54 4.94 9.89
N THR A 22 -10.05 5.71 10.85
CA THR A 22 -10.47 5.17 12.14
C THR A 22 -11.65 4.21 12.03
N ALA A 23 -12.41 4.31 10.94
CA ALA A 23 -13.55 3.43 10.69
C ALA A 23 -13.27 2.47 9.54
N SER A 24 -12.00 2.31 9.17
CA SER A 24 -11.59 1.47 8.05
C SER A 24 -10.89 0.20 8.54
N ASP A 25 -10.85 -0.81 7.67
CA ASP A 25 -10.08 -2.01 7.93
C ASP A 25 -8.60 -1.73 7.66
N ILE A 26 -7.72 -2.44 8.37
CA ILE A 26 -6.29 -2.40 8.04
C ILE A 26 -6.00 -3.58 7.14
N ASP A 27 -5.51 -3.29 5.95
CA ASP A 27 -5.27 -4.29 4.91
C ASP A 27 -3.78 -4.51 4.69
N HIS A 28 -3.40 -5.75 4.45
CA HIS A 28 -2.05 -6.08 3.98
C HIS A 28 -1.99 -5.80 2.48
N THR A 29 -1.08 -4.91 2.06
CA THR A 29 -0.94 -4.61 0.63
C THR A 29 -0.57 -5.88 -0.14
N VAL A 30 0.47 -6.57 0.36
CA VAL A 30 0.75 -7.94 -0.09
C VAL A 30 0.15 -8.87 0.96
N PRO A 31 -0.79 -9.74 0.58
CA PRO A 31 -1.51 -10.56 1.56
C PRO A 31 -0.60 -11.42 2.42
N TRP A 32 -1.01 -11.62 3.66
CA TRP A 32 -0.35 -12.56 4.56
C TRP A 32 -0.58 -13.98 4.05
N PRO A 33 0.39 -14.91 4.13
CA PRO A 33 1.70 -14.71 4.76
C PRO A 33 2.80 -14.26 3.80
N ALA A 34 2.50 -14.05 2.52
CA ALA A 34 3.51 -13.59 1.56
C ALA A 34 4.06 -12.23 1.93
N GLY A 35 3.20 -11.33 2.42
CA GLY A 35 3.62 -10.03 2.92
C GLY A 35 3.59 -9.98 4.44
N PRO A 36 4.51 -9.22 5.07
CA PRO A 36 4.59 -9.16 6.53
C PRO A 36 3.54 -8.24 7.14
N THR A 37 3.27 -8.43 8.43
CA THR A 37 2.48 -7.49 9.20
C THR A 37 3.44 -6.40 9.69
N HIS A 38 3.57 -5.35 8.88
CA HIS A 38 4.54 -4.28 9.07
C HIS A 38 3.95 -3.00 8.49
N PRO A 39 4.17 -1.82 9.09
CA PRO A 39 3.60 -0.58 8.56
C PRO A 39 3.92 -0.33 7.09
N GLY A 40 5.05 -0.84 6.59
CA GLY A 40 5.41 -0.74 5.18
C GLY A 40 4.54 -1.59 4.27
N ASN A 41 3.70 -2.45 4.83
CA ASN A 41 2.80 -3.33 4.08
C ASN A 41 1.35 -3.24 4.57
N LEU A 42 1.03 -2.20 5.34
CA LEU A 42 -0.31 -2.02 5.89
C LEU A 42 -0.86 -0.67 5.48
N ASN A 43 -2.14 -0.63 5.15
CA ASN A 43 -2.82 0.62 4.86
C ASN A 43 -4.32 0.46 5.13
N PRO A 44 -5.01 1.56 5.49
CA PRO A 44 -6.45 1.46 5.74
C PRO A 44 -7.24 1.47 4.44
N LYS A 45 -8.26 0.64 4.40
CA LYS A 45 -9.25 0.63 3.33
C LYS A 45 -10.61 0.52 3.97
N CYS A 46 -11.56 1.36 3.53
CA CYS A 46 -12.92 1.21 4.01
C CYS A 46 -13.45 -0.15 3.53
N ARG A 47 -14.53 -0.62 4.17
CA ARG A 47 -15.05 -1.94 3.86
C ARG A 47 -15.32 -2.10 2.37
N LYS A 48 -15.85 -1.07 1.73
CA LYS A 48 -16.16 -1.12 0.30
C LYS A 48 -14.92 -1.39 -0.54
N HIS A 49 -13.85 -0.66 -0.30
CA HIS A 49 -12.64 -0.80 -1.12
C HIS A 49 -11.79 -2.00 -0.71
N HIS A 50 -11.90 -2.41 0.54
CA HIS A 50 -11.27 -3.65 0.98
C HIS A 50 -11.91 -4.85 0.26
N LEU A 51 -13.24 -4.85 0.14
CA LEU A 51 -13.94 -5.90 -0.60
C LEU A 51 -13.65 -5.82 -2.09
N LEU A 52 -13.50 -4.59 -2.62
CA LEU A 52 -13.13 -4.42 -4.03
C LEU A 52 -11.82 -5.14 -4.33
N LYS A 53 -10.81 -4.93 -3.50
CA LYS A 53 -9.52 -5.58 -3.67
C LYS A 53 -9.64 -7.09 -3.52
N THR A 54 -10.44 -7.55 -2.57
CA THR A 54 -10.57 -8.98 -2.28
C THR A 54 -11.25 -9.72 -3.43
N PHE A 55 -12.33 -9.15 -3.99
CA PHE A 55 -13.15 -9.86 -4.97
C PHE A 55 -12.89 -9.44 -6.41
N TYR A 56 -12.32 -8.26 -6.63
CA TYR A 56 -12.07 -7.74 -7.98
C TYR A 56 -10.61 -7.39 -8.18
N GLY A 57 -9.74 -8.03 -7.40
CA GLY A 57 -8.30 -7.87 -7.53
C GLY A 57 -7.69 -8.94 -8.41
N GLY A 58 -6.36 -9.04 -8.34
CA GLY A 58 -5.62 -10.05 -9.10
C GLY A 58 -5.05 -9.49 -10.39
N PRO A 59 -4.45 -10.36 -11.23
CA PRO A 59 -3.71 -9.90 -12.42
C PRO A 59 -4.55 -9.09 -13.40
N ASP A 60 -5.83 -9.41 -13.51
CA ASP A 60 -6.73 -8.73 -14.44
C ASP A 60 -7.70 -7.79 -13.72
N GLY A 61 -7.47 -7.53 -12.44
CA GLY A 61 -8.34 -6.69 -11.64
C GLY A 61 -7.58 -5.50 -11.05
N TRP A 62 -8.10 -5.01 -9.93
CA TRP A 62 -7.46 -3.92 -9.20
C TRP A 62 -6.24 -4.43 -8.46
N GLN A 63 -5.13 -3.74 -8.62
CA GLN A 63 -3.89 -4.06 -7.91
C GLN A 63 -3.38 -2.83 -7.18
N ASP A 64 -2.79 -3.05 -6.01
CA ASP A 64 -2.20 -1.97 -5.24
C ASP A 64 -0.77 -2.31 -4.87
N ARG A 65 0.08 -1.28 -4.82
CA ARG A 65 1.46 -1.40 -4.37
C ARG A 65 1.74 -0.27 -3.38
N GLN A 66 2.46 -0.59 -2.34
CA GLN A 66 2.74 0.37 -1.28
C GLN A 66 4.20 0.82 -1.35
N GLN A 67 4.40 2.12 -1.26
CA GLN A 67 5.73 2.73 -1.20
C GLN A 67 6.14 2.96 0.25
N PRO A 68 7.44 3.17 0.53
CA PRO A 68 7.91 3.34 1.91
C PRO A 68 7.23 4.46 2.69
N ASP A 69 6.79 5.50 2.01
CA ASP A 69 6.11 6.62 2.67
C ASP A 69 4.62 6.38 2.92
N GLY A 70 4.13 5.21 2.55
CA GLY A 70 2.72 4.86 2.70
C GLY A 70 1.88 5.15 1.48
N THR A 71 2.44 5.80 0.46
CA THR A 71 1.74 6.04 -0.80
C THR A 71 1.35 4.72 -1.44
N ILE A 72 0.11 4.65 -1.94
CA ILE A 72 -0.38 3.46 -2.64
C ILE A 72 -0.53 3.79 -4.11
N VAL A 73 0.05 2.96 -4.96
CA VAL A 73 -0.13 3.07 -6.41
C VAL A 73 -1.13 2.00 -6.81
N TRP A 74 -2.27 2.43 -7.31
CA TRP A 74 -3.33 1.54 -7.77
C TRP A 74 -3.27 1.38 -9.28
N THR A 75 -3.46 0.15 -9.74
CA THR A 75 -3.62 -0.13 -11.16
C THR A 75 -5.00 -0.70 -11.37
N ALA A 76 -5.81 -0.02 -12.20
CA ALA A 76 -7.16 -0.46 -12.51
C ALA A 76 -7.14 -1.60 -13.55
N PRO A 77 -8.25 -2.34 -13.69
CA PRO A 77 -8.35 -3.38 -14.72
C PRO A 77 -8.07 -2.86 -16.12
N THR A 78 -8.31 -1.57 -16.35
CA THR A 78 -8.05 -0.93 -17.66
C THR A 78 -6.59 -0.66 -17.91
N GLY A 79 -5.73 -0.84 -16.90
CA GLY A 79 -4.30 -0.50 -16.99
C GLY A 79 -3.98 0.89 -16.51
N HIS A 80 -4.97 1.73 -16.25
CA HIS A 80 -4.72 3.07 -15.72
C HIS A 80 -4.20 3.00 -14.30
N THR A 81 -3.29 3.91 -13.94
CA THR A 81 -2.73 4.00 -12.61
C THR A 81 -3.22 5.23 -11.89
N TYR A 82 -3.41 5.09 -10.59
CA TYR A 82 -3.85 6.17 -9.71
C TYR A 82 -2.97 6.15 -8.47
N ILE A 83 -2.65 7.34 -7.95
CA ILE A 83 -1.79 7.47 -6.79
C ILE A 83 -2.58 8.01 -5.62
N SER A 84 -2.50 7.33 -4.49
CA SER A 84 -3.13 7.78 -3.24
C SER A 84 -2.04 8.08 -2.23
N VAL A 85 -1.86 9.36 -1.91
CA VAL A 85 -0.84 9.82 -0.97
C VAL A 85 -1.44 9.87 0.43
N PRO A 86 -0.71 9.39 1.47
CA PRO A 86 -1.20 9.53 2.84
C PRO A 86 -1.48 10.99 3.15
N GLU A 87 -2.67 11.27 3.70
CA GLU A 87 -3.07 12.66 3.91
C GLU A 87 -2.16 13.39 4.89
N SER A 88 -1.56 12.66 5.83
CA SER A 88 -0.61 13.26 6.75
C SER A 88 0.58 13.90 6.02
N ARG A 89 0.98 13.35 4.88
CA ARG A 89 2.07 13.94 4.09
C ARG A 89 1.66 15.27 3.48
N ILE A 90 0.39 15.41 3.15
CA ILE A 90 -0.13 16.66 2.59
C ILE A 90 -0.23 17.71 3.68
N LEU A 91 -0.74 17.31 4.86
CA LEU A 91 -0.95 18.24 5.98
C LEU A 91 0.33 18.53 6.76
N PHE A 92 1.24 17.55 6.84
CA PHE A 92 2.45 17.65 7.64
C PHE A 92 3.66 17.22 6.81
N PRO A 93 3.99 17.96 5.73
CA PRO A 93 4.99 17.48 4.77
C PRO A 93 6.40 17.33 5.32
N ARG A 94 6.70 17.91 6.48
CA ARG A 94 8.03 17.80 7.08
C ARG A 94 8.15 16.65 8.06
N THR A 95 7.06 15.94 8.31
CA THR A 95 7.09 14.79 9.20
C THR A 95 7.51 13.56 8.40
N ILE A 96 8.54 12.88 8.89
CA ILE A 96 9.04 11.68 8.24
C ILE A 96 8.24 10.49 8.76
N THR A 97 7.49 9.85 7.88
CA THR A 97 6.67 8.70 8.23
C THR A 97 7.01 7.49 7.38
N ASP A 98 8.20 7.48 6.78
CA ASP A 98 8.62 6.38 5.93
C ASP A 98 8.77 5.09 6.74
N THR A 99 8.23 4.02 6.21
CA THR A 99 8.30 2.71 6.84
C THR A 99 8.69 1.66 5.82
N PRO A 100 9.95 1.74 5.32
CA PRO A 100 10.40 0.76 4.36
C PRO A 100 10.34 -0.63 4.99
N LEU A 101 10.06 -1.62 4.17
CA LEU A 101 10.04 -3.00 4.64
C LEU A 101 11.43 -3.38 5.14
N PRO A 102 11.51 -4.30 6.11
CA PRO A 102 12.80 -4.81 6.55
C PRO A 102 13.58 -5.34 5.36
N ASN A 103 14.88 -5.46 5.53
CA ASN A 103 15.76 -5.93 4.46
C ASN A 103 15.06 -6.96 3.60
N PRO A 104 14.99 -6.74 2.27
CA PRO A 104 14.37 -7.73 1.41
C PRO A 104 15.16 -9.03 1.50
N PRO A 105 14.50 -10.14 1.22
CA PRO A 105 15.21 -11.41 1.17
C PRO A 105 16.39 -11.31 0.22
N PRO A 106 17.50 -11.92 0.53
CA PRO A 106 18.72 -11.77 -0.28
C PRO A 106 18.53 -12.07 -1.74
N GLU A 107 17.54 -12.73 -2.05
CA GLU A 107 17.23 -12.95 -3.43
C GLU A 107 16.61 -11.85 -4.13
N THR A 108 16.86 -11.25 -3.63
CA THR A 108 16.24 -10.44 -4.12
C THR A 108 16.71 -9.60 -4.71
N VAL A 109 17.53 -9.81 -4.52
CA VAL A 109 17.70 -9.07 -4.84
C VAL A 109 17.81 -8.61 -5.77
N ASP A 110 18.23 -8.71 -5.98
CA ASP A 110 18.17 -8.42 -6.64
C ASP A 110 18.10 -8.07 -7.46
N LEU A 111 18.67 -8.16 -7.64
CA LEU A 111 18.52 -8.02 -8.10
C LEU A 111 18.41 -7.46 -8.80
N ASP A 112 18.94 -7.49 -8.89
CA ASP A 112 18.75 -7.20 -9.28
C ASP A 112 18.55 -6.62 -9.72
N ALA A 113 19.29 -6.52 -9.70
CA ALA A 113 19.02 -6.29 -9.82
C ALA A 113 18.57 -5.84 -10.50
N THR A 114 18.93 -5.85 -10.77
CA THR A 114 18.28 -5.82 -11.16
C THR A 114 17.35 -5.62 -11.65
N THR A 115 17.51 -5.44 -11.68
CA THR A 115 16.44 -5.48 -11.80
C THR A 115 15.52 -5.12 -11.80
N ALA A 116 15.72 -4.75 -11.90
CA ALA A 116 14.72 -4.58 -11.64
C ALA A 116 13.97 -4.26 -11.52
N PRO A 117 14.06 -3.98 -11.65
CA PRO A 117 13.13 -3.87 -11.17
C PRO A 117 12.36 -4.13 -11.01
N GLY A 118 12.39 -4.38 -10.94
CA GLY A 118 11.44 -4.84 -10.41
C GLY A 118 11.05 -5.28 -10.21
N ARG A 119 11.34 -5.62 -10.05
CA ARG A 119 10.88 -6.40 -9.61
C ARG A 119 10.35 -6.55 -9.02
N SER A 120 10.33 -6.53 -8.83
CA SER A 120 9.57 -6.87 -8.13
C SER A 120 8.88 -7.08 -7.81
N ILE A 121 9.18 -7.31 -7.70
CA ILE A 121 8.40 -7.69 -7.30
C ILE A 121 7.78 -7.86 -6.99
N MET A 122 8.05 -7.92 -6.87
CA MET A 122 7.36 -8.15 -6.58
C MET A 122 6.78 -8.07 -6.46
N MET A 123 7.16 -8.00 -6.45
CA MET A 123 6.54 -8.03 -6.29
C MET A 123 6.09 -8.24 -6.26
#